data_261df4173e481076b76c044df2abd348
#
_entry.id   261df4173e481076b76c044df2abd348
#
_cell.length_a   1.000
_cell.length_b   1.000
_cell.length_c   1.000
_cell.angle_alpha   90.00
_cell.angle_beta   90.00
_cell.angle_gamma   90.00
#
_symmetry.space_group_name_H-M   'P 1'
#
loop_
_entity.id
_entity.type
_entity.pdbx_description
1 polymer ?
#
loop_
_entity_poly.entity_id
_entity_poly.type
_entity_poly.pdbx_seq_one_letter_code
_entity_poly.pdbx_strand_id
1 'polypeptide(L)'
;MVLLEMNHVKKSFDGNGVLKDISLKVNEGEVVSIIGPSGSGKSTLLRCATLLEKMDGGELIYLGQKAASEKTDKNGRIQCEYASKAELHKIRKCFGLVFQNFNLFPHYTVMKNIIDAPIHVDKVSRTEAVARAEKLLAQLGLSDKADAYPYQLSGGQQQRVSIARALALQPRILFFDEPTSALDPELTAEVLKVIRQLASEHMTMIIVTHEMQFARE
;
A
#
# COMPACT_ATOMS: atom_id res chain seq x y z
N MET A 1 -7.97 -14.04 10.81
CA MET A 1 -8.77 -14.11 9.54
C MET A 1 -7.85 -13.84 8.37
N VAL A 2 -8.05 -14.52 7.21
CA VAL A 2 -7.25 -14.24 6.01
C VAL A 2 -7.75 -12.96 5.36
N LEU A 3 -6.84 -11.99 5.14
CA LEU A 3 -7.17 -10.72 4.50
C LEU A 3 -6.80 -10.68 3.02
N LEU A 4 -5.68 -11.31 2.65
CA LEU A 4 -5.19 -11.37 1.26
C LEU A 4 -4.73 -12.79 0.94
N GLU A 5 -5.12 -13.28 -0.24
CA GLU A 5 -4.55 -14.47 -0.86
C GLU A 5 -4.19 -14.16 -2.31
N MET A 6 -2.99 -14.50 -2.67
CA MET A 6 -2.48 -14.50 -4.04
C MET A 6 -2.07 -15.94 -4.35
N ASN A 7 -2.64 -16.54 -5.38
CA ASN A 7 -2.41 -17.95 -5.73
C ASN A 7 -1.87 -18.03 -7.15
N HIS A 8 -0.67 -18.60 -7.30
CA HIS A 8 -0.05 -18.88 -8.60
C HIS A 8 0.05 -17.66 -9.53
N VAL A 9 0.33 -16.48 -8.94
CA VAL A 9 0.39 -15.21 -9.67
C VAL A 9 1.52 -15.21 -10.68
N LYS A 10 1.16 -14.83 -11.92
CA LYS A 10 2.08 -14.72 -13.06
C LYS A 10 1.99 -13.31 -13.65
N LYS A 11 3.15 -12.75 -14.03
CA LYS A 11 3.24 -11.47 -14.74
C LYS A 11 4.46 -11.43 -15.63
N SER A 12 4.25 -10.99 -16.86
CA SER A 12 5.29 -10.78 -17.86
C SER A 12 5.21 -9.36 -18.43
N PHE A 13 6.33 -8.83 -18.87
CA PHE A 13 6.42 -7.58 -19.63
C PHE A 13 7.25 -7.88 -20.90
N ASP A 14 6.69 -7.57 -22.06
CA ASP A 14 7.33 -7.79 -23.36
C ASP A 14 7.92 -9.22 -23.54
N GLY A 15 7.16 -10.21 -23.07
CA GLY A 15 7.56 -11.63 -23.11
C GLY A 15 8.51 -12.08 -22.02
N ASN A 16 9.04 -11.15 -21.21
CA ASN A 16 9.91 -11.49 -20.08
C ASN A 16 9.09 -11.77 -18.82
N GLY A 17 9.10 -13.02 -18.33
CA GLY A 17 8.39 -13.44 -17.12
C GLY A 17 9.04 -12.87 -15.86
N VAL A 18 8.38 -11.90 -15.22
CA VAL A 18 8.82 -11.26 -13.98
C VAL A 18 8.28 -12.00 -12.75
N LEU A 19 7.00 -12.32 -12.74
CA LEU A 19 6.40 -13.22 -11.75
C LEU A 19 6.04 -14.53 -12.46
N LYS A 20 6.61 -15.64 -11.99
CA LYS A 20 6.47 -16.93 -12.68
C LYS A 20 5.38 -17.81 -12.05
N ASP A 21 5.35 -17.86 -10.73
CA ASP A 21 4.38 -18.63 -9.93
C ASP A 21 4.53 -18.23 -8.47
N ILE A 22 3.90 -17.12 -8.08
CA ILE A 22 4.03 -16.59 -6.73
C ILE A 22 2.73 -16.80 -5.99
N SER A 23 2.82 -17.46 -4.82
CA SER A 23 1.70 -17.60 -3.89
C SER A 23 2.05 -16.95 -2.56
N LEU A 24 1.11 -16.17 -2.01
CA LEU A 24 1.24 -15.45 -0.76
C LEU A 24 -0.12 -15.42 -0.05
N LYS A 25 -0.09 -15.65 1.25
CA LYS A 25 -1.27 -15.55 2.12
C LYS A 25 -0.93 -14.68 3.31
N VAL A 26 -1.81 -13.73 3.63
CA VAL A 26 -1.63 -12.77 4.72
C VAL A 26 -2.84 -12.80 5.63
N ASN A 27 -2.58 -13.02 6.91
CA ASN A 27 -3.59 -13.02 7.95
C ASN A 27 -3.71 -11.63 8.61
N GLU A 28 -4.83 -11.39 9.25
CA GLU A 28 -5.05 -10.17 10.03
C GLU A 28 -4.02 -10.04 11.16
N GLY A 29 -3.45 -8.84 11.32
CA GLY A 29 -2.41 -8.57 12.29
C GLY A 29 -1.01 -9.06 11.90
N GLU A 30 -0.84 -9.66 10.73
CA GLU A 30 0.43 -10.16 10.24
C GLU A 30 1.23 -9.07 9.52
N VAL A 31 2.54 -9.05 9.74
CA VAL A 31 3.49 -8.22 9.01
C VAL A 31 4.34 -9.11 8.12
N VAL A 32 4.24 -8.92 6.81
CA VAL A 32 4.97 -9.70 5.82
C VAL A 32 6.02 -8.81 5.14
N SER A 33 7.29 -9.18 5.25
CA SER A 33 8.39 -8.49 4.56
C SER A 33 8.79 -9.23 3.28
N ILE A 34 8.79 -8.53 2.16
CA ILE A 34 9.24 -9.05 0.86
C ILE A 34 10.64 -8.49 0.57
N ILE A 35 11.62 -9.37 0.54
CA ILE A 35 13.02 -9.02 0.38
C ILE A 35 13.58 -9.67 -0.89
N GLY A 36 14.56 -9.04 -1.50
CA GLY A 36 15.26 -9.60 -2.67
C GLY A 36 16.03 -8.52 -3.43
N PRO A 37 16.87 -8.91 -4.41
CA PRO A 37 17.64 -7.97 -5.21
C PRO A 37 16.75 -7.05 -6.03
N SER A 38 17.32 -5.91 -6.49
CA SER A 38 16.64 -5.02 -7.43
C SER A 38 16.26 -5.78 -8.70
N GLY A 39 15.08 -5.50 -9.25
CA GLY A 39 14.59 -6.17 -10.46
C GLY A 39 14.00 -7.57 -10.25
N SER A 40 13.95 -8.12 -9.03
CA SER A 40 13.38 -9.45 -8.77
C SER A 40 11.85 -9.53 -8.80
N GLY A 41 11.16 -8.44 -9.12
CA GLY A 41 9.69 -8.42 -9.24
C GLY A 41 8.92 -8.04 -7.98
N LYS A 42 9.57 -7.62 -6.88
CA LYS A 42 8.92 -7.26 -5.61
C LYS A 42 7.84 -6.19 -5.77
N SER A 43 8.21 -5.04 -6.36
CA SER A 43 7.25 -3.95 -6.62
C SER A 43 6.19 -4.36 -7.65
N THR A 44 6.51 -5.26 -8.59
CA THR A 44 5.52 -5.82 -9.52
C THR A 44 4.49 -6.66 -8.77
N LEU A 45 4.92 -7.52 -7.83
CA LEU A 45 4.02 -8.31 -6.99
C LEU A 45 3.10 -7.40 -6.17
N LEU A 46 3.67 -6.37 -5.52
CA LEU A 46 2.91 -5.39 -4.75
C LEU A 46 1.92 -4.63 -5.62
N ARG A 47 2.32 -4.21 -6.84
CA ARG A 47 1.41 -3.54 -7.79
C ARG A 47 0.30 -4.46 -8.28
N CYS A 48 0.55 -5.74 -8.48
CA CYS A 48 -0.50 -6.72 -8.77
C CYS A 48 -1.47 -6.86 -7.58
N ALA A 49 -0.96 -6.98 -6.36
CA ALA A 49 -1.78 -7.04 -5.15
C ALA A 49 -2.66 -5.79 -5.00
N THR A 50 -2.13 -4.60 -5.26
CA THR A 50 -2.86 -3.32 -5.12
C THR A 50 -3.68 -2.93 -6.35
N LEU A 51 -3.84 -3.82 -7.33
CA LEU A 51 -4.62 -3.59 -8.55
C LEU A 51 -4.11 -2.39 -9.39
N LEU A 52 -2.83 -2.04 -9.24
CA LEU A 52 -2.14 -1.05 -10.09
C LEU A 52 -1.57 -1.69 -11.34
N GLU A 53 -1.28 -3.00 -11.32
CA GLU A 53 -0.83 -3.78 -12.45
C GLU A 53 -1.74 -5.00 -12.62
N LYS A 54 -2.04 -5.38 -13.86
CA LYS A 54 -2.83 -6.58 -14.15
C LYS A 54 -1.94 -7.81 -14.16
N MET A 55 -2.39 -8.87 -13.49
CA MET A 55 -1.79 -10.19 -13.56
C MET A 55 -2.09 -10.84 -14.92
N ASP A 56 -1.19 -11.71 -15.37
CA ASP A 56 -1.39 -12.51 -16.58
C ASP A 56 -2.01 -13.88 -16.26
N GLY A 57 -1.81 -14.38 -15.01
CA GLY A 57 -2.37 -15.64 -14.52
C GLY A 57 -2.45 -15.68 -13.00
N GLY A 58 -3.17 -16.68 -12.45
CA GLY A 58 -3.37 -16.87 -11.03
C GLY A 58 -4.64 -16.23 -10.47
N GLU A 59 -4.71 -16.14 -9.14
CA GLU A 59 -5.85 -15.58 -8.43
C GLU A 59 -5.44 -14.51 -7.43
N LEU A 60 -6.30 -13.51 -7.25
CA LEU A 60 -6.18 -12.48 -6.21
C LEU A 60 -7.49 -12.41 -5.43
N ILE A 61 -7.41 -12.60 -4.11
CA ILE A 61 -8.56 -12.69 -3.23
C ILE A 61 -8.35 -11.76 -2.03
N TYR A 62 -9.33 -10.91 -1.75
CA TYR A 62 -9.39 -10.05 -0.58
C TYR A 62 -10.59 -10.42 0.28
N LEU A 63 -10.36 -10.74 1.57
CA LEU A 63 -11.44 -11.09 2.52
C LEU A 63 -12.39 -12.18 1.99
N GLY A 64 -11.84 -13.17 1.27
CA GLY A 64 -12.61 -14.24 0.60
C GLY A 64 -13.30 -13.82 -0.70
N GLN A 65 -13.19 -12.55 -1.12
CA GLN A 65 -13.78 -12.03 -2.34
C GLN A 65 -12.75 -12.02 -3.47
N LYS A 66 -13.04 -12.69 -4.59
CA LYS A 66 -12.13 -12.73 -5.75
C LYS A 66 -12.07 -11.36 -6.45
N ALA A 67 -10.90 -10.76 -6.49
CA ALA A 67 -10.59 -9.56 -7.26
C ALA A 67 -10.22 -9.91 -8.70
N ALA A 68 -9.49 -11.01 -8.89
CA ALA A 68 -9.11 -11.55 -10.20
C ALA A 68 -8.97 -13.07 -10.11
N SER A 69 -9.25 -13.76 -11.21
CA SER A 69 -9.03 -15.21 -11.34
C SER A 69 -8.60 -15.57 -12.75
N GLU A 70 -7.75 -16.59 -12.84
CA GLU A 70 -7.31 -17.15 -14.11
C GLU A 70 -8.49 -17.76 -14.87
N LYS A 71 -8.57 -17.47 -16.16
CA LYS A 71 -9.54 -18.03 -17.08
C LYS A 71 -8.88 -18.39 -18.40
N THR A 72 -9.22 -19.55 -18.91
CA THR A 72 -8.80 -19.97 -20.23
C THR A 72 -9.86 -19.57 -21.27
N ASP A 73 -9.45 -18.82 -22.27
CA ASP A 73 -10.34 -18.43 -23.36
C ASP A 73 -10.65 -19.62 -24.32
N LYS A 74 -11.54 -19.41 -25.29
CA LYS A 74 -11.93 -20.42 -26.28
C LYS A 74 -10.77 -20.92 -27.17
N ASN A 75 -9.67 -20.18 -27.19
CA ASN A 75 -8.47 -20.49 -27.98
C ASN A 75 -7.36 -21.11 -27.11
N GLY A 76 -7.64 -21.46 -25.84
CA GLY A 76 -6.67 -22.03 -24.92
C GLY A 76 -5.71 -21.02 -24.31
N ARG A 77 -5.94 -19.72 -24.48
CA ARG A 77 -5.08 -18.67 -23.88
C ARG A 77 -5.50 -18.41 -22.44
N ILE A 78 -4.53 -18.40 -21.55
CA ILE A 78 -4.71 -18.04 -20.15
C ILE A 78 -4.70 -16.52 -20.02
N GLN A 79 -5.70 -15.98 -19.34
CA GLN A 79 -5.79 -14.56 -18.97
C GLN A 79 -6.49 -14.40 -17.63
N CYS A 80 -6.23 -13.31 -16.91
CA CYS A 80 -6.96 -12.99 -15.70
C CYS A 80 -8.25 -12.22 -16.02
N GLU A 81 -9.38 -12.77 -15.56
CA GLU A 81 -10.65 -12.06 -15.50
C GLU A 81 -10.75 -11.32 -14.17
N TYR A 82 -10.99 -10.02 -14.22
CA TYR A 82 -11.14 -9.18 -13.06
C TYR A 82 -12.61 -9.01 -12.69
N ALA A 83 -12.90 -8.91 -11.39
CA ALA A 83 -14.23 -8.61 -10.88
C ALA A 83 -14.78 -7.29 -11.46
N SER A 84 -16.07 -7.08 -11.34
CA SER A 84 -16.72 -5.86 -11.81
C SER A 84 -16.10 -4.59 -11.18
N LYS A 85 -16.24 -3.44 -11.87
CA LYS A 85 -15.75 -2.15 -11.34
C LYS A 85 -16.30 -1.84 -9.95
N ALA A 86 -17.54 -2.20 -9.67
CA ALA A 86 -18.18 -1.98 -8.37
C ALA A 86 -17.56 -2.85 -7.26
N GLU A 87 -17.26 -4.11 -7.56
CA GLU A 87 -16.58 -5.02 -6.62
C GLU A 87 -15.14 -4.61 -6.38
N LEU A 88 -14.40 -4.28 -7.45
CA LEU A 88 -13.04 -3.76 -7.33
C LEU A 88 -12.97 -2.44 -6.53
N HIS A 89 -13.99 -1.58 -6.64
CA HIS A 89 -14.08 -0.37 -5.82
C HIS A 89 -14.21 -0.71 -4.33
N LYS A 90 -15.01 -1.72 -3.96
CA LYS A 90 -15.11 -2.19 -2.58
C LYS A 90 -13.79 -2.79 -2.09
N ILE A 91 -13.13 -3.60 -2.92
CA ILE A 91 -11.84 -4.23 -2.59
C ILE A 91 -10.76 -3.17 -2.37
N ARG A 92 -10.70 -2.12 -3.20
CA ARG A 92 -9.72 -1.01 -3.04
C ARG A 92 -9.85 -0.27 -1.70
N LYS A 93 -11.00 -0.32 -1.05
CA LYS A 93 -11.17 0.23 0.29
C LYS A 93 -10.54 -0.63 1.40
N CYS A 94 -10.22 -1.89 1.11
CA CYS A 94 -9.62 -2.80 2.08
C CYS A 94 -8.14 -2.52 2.32
N PHE A 95 -7.47 -1.79 1.43
CA PHE A 95 -6.04 -1.57 1.53
C PHE A 95 -5.62 -0.12 1.27
N GLY A 96 -4.52 0.28 1.89
CA GLY A 96 -3.78 1.50 1.60
C GLY A 96 -2.43 1.19 0.97
N LEU A 97 -1.87 2.13 0.24
CA LEU A 97 -0.55 2.01 -0.39
C LEU A 97 0.30 3.24 -0.09
N VAL A 98 1.50 3.00 0.41
CA VAL A 98 2.55 3.98 0.65
C VAL A 98 3.64 3.75 -0.38
N PHE A 99 3.92 4.76 -1.20
CA PHE A 99 4.86 4.70 -2.30
C PHE A 99 6.28 5.09 -1.86
N GLN A 100 7.25 4.67 -2.62
CA GLN A 100 8.66 5.02 -2.48
C GLN A 100 8.90 6.54 -2.56
N ASN A 101 8.26 7.23 -3.51
CA ASN A 101 8.46 8.66 -3.81
C ASN A 101 7.38 9.55 -3.16
N PHE A 102 6.85 9.17 -1.98
CA PHE A 102 5.82 9.89 -1.21
C PHE A 102 4.52 10.15 -1.99
N ASN A 103 4.59 10.57 -3.24
CA ASN A 103 3.47 10.88 -4.16
C ASN A 103 2.42 11.82 -3.56
N LEU A 104 2.87 12.81 -2.79
CA LEU A 104 2.00 13.85 -2.27
C LEU A 104 1.56 14.80 -3.40
N PHE A 105 0.35 15.31 -3.28
CA PHE A 105 -0.13 16.38 -4.17
C PHE A 105 0.60 17.68 -3.82
N PRO A 106 1.48 18.20 -4.69
CA PRO A 106 2.37 19.32 -4.33
C PRO A 106 1.63 20.63 -4.07
N HIS A 107 0.44 20.80 -4.64
CA HIS A 107 -0.40 22.00 -4.50
C HIS A 107 -1.42 21.89 -3.35
N TYR A 108 -1.41 20.79 -2.59
CA TYR A 108 -2.24 20.59 -1.42
C TYR A 108 -1.41 20.77 -0.15
N THR A 109 -2.02 21.36 0.87
CA THR A 109 -1.44 21.31 2.22
C THR A 109 -1.38 19.86 2.72
N VAL A 110 -0.64 19.61 3.80
CA VAL A 110 -0.62 18.33 4.50
C VAL A 110 -2.03 17.89 4.88
N MET A 111 -2.79 18.78 5.54
CA MET A 111 -4.18 18.49 5.90
C MET A 111 -5.00 18.08 4.67
N LYS A 112 -4.93 18.85 3.58
CA LYS A 112 -5.69 18.54 2.37
C LYS A 112 -5.25 17.23 1.70
N ASN A 113 -3.96 16.88 1.72
CA ASN A 113 -3.46 15.60 1.23
C ASN A 113 -4.09 14.41 1.97
N ILE A 114 -4.39 14.57 3.27
CA ILE A 114 -4.92 13.49 4.11
C ILE A 114 -6.45 13.39 3.99
N ILE A 115 -7.17 14.52 3.97
CA ILE A 115 -8.65 14.51 4.05
C ILE A 115 -9.35 14.38 2.71
N ASP A 116 -8.66 14.61 1.59
CA ASP A 116 -9.28 14.67 0.26
C ASP A 116 -9.96 13.34 -0.10
N ALA A 117 -9.26 12.23 0.03
CA ALA A 117 -9.81 10.92 -0.29
C ALA A 117 -10.94 10.48 0.66
N PRO A 118 -10.85 10.60 2.00
CA PRO A 118 -11.98 10.34 2.90
C PRO A 118 -13.26 11.11 2.52
N ILE A 119 -13.14 12.38 2.17
CA ILE A 119 -14.30 13.21 1.79
C ILE A 119 -14.87 12.79 0.44
N HIS A 120 -14.01 12.66 -0.58
CA HIS A 120 -14.49 12.47 -1.96
C HIS A 120 -14.75 11.03 -2.34
N VAL A 121 -14.02 10.07 -1.78
CA VAL A 121 -14.16 8.62 -2.06
C VAL A 121 -15.08 7.94 -1.07
N ASP A 122 -14.86 8.14 0.24
CA ASP A 122 -15.66 7.48 1.29
C ASP A 122 -16.88 8.29 1.73
N LYS A 123 -17.03 9.54 1.22
CA LYS A 123 -18.14 10.43 1.55
C LYS A 123 -18.24 10.76 3.04
N VAL A 124 -17.11 10.71 3.75
CA VAL A 124 -17.01 11.13 5.15
C VAL A 124 -17.24 12.64 5.24
N SER A 125 -17.87 13.10 6.30
CA SER A 125 -18.06 14.53 6.54
C SER A 125 -16.71 15.24 6.69
N ARG A 126 -16.62 16.51 6.26
CA ARG A 126 -15.38 17.29 6.40
C ARG A 126 -14.92 17.37 7.86
N THR A 127 -15.85 17.56 8.79
CA THR A 127 -15.54 17.63 10.23
C THR A 127 -14.90 16.34 10.74
N GLU A 128 -15.48 15.21 10.38
CA GLU A 128 -14.93 13.90 10.75
C GLU A 128 -13.58 13.62 10.09
N ALA A 129 -13.43 13.95 8.80
CA ALA A 129 -12.17 13.76 8.07
C ALA A 129 -11.04 14.61 8.67
N VAL A 130 -11.32 15.88 9.07
CA VAL A 130 -10.35 16.75 9.74
C VAL A 130 -9.97 16.18 11.10
N ALA A 131 -10.94 15.83 11.94
CA ALA A 131 -10.64 15.25 13.27
C ALA A 131 -9.80 13.98 13.18
N ARG A 132 -10.07 13.12 12.19
CA ARG A 132 -9.29 11.92 11.91
C ARG A 132 -7.86 12.29 11.49
N ALA A 133 -7.70 13.26 10.59
CA ALA A 133 -6.39 13.72 10.12
C ALA A 133 -5.56 14.34 11.24
N GLU A 134 -6.14 15.17 12.10
CA GLU A 134 -5.47 15.76 13.27
C GLU A 134 -4.95 14.69 14.23
N LYS A 135 -5.75 13.65 14.50
CA LYS A 135 -5.31 12.50 15.30
C LYS A 135 -4.13 11.77 14.67
N LEU A 136 -4.17 11.51 13.36
CA LEU A 136 -3.07 10.87 12.63
C LEU A 136 -1.82 11.74 12.62
N LEU A 137 -1.95 13.04 12.41
CA LEU A 137 -0.82 13.96 12.46
C LEU A 137 -0.17 14.00 13.85
N ALA A 138 -0.96 13.99 14.91
CA ALA A 138 -0.45 13.92 16.28
C ALA A 138 0.29 12.60 16.53
N GLN A 139 -0.27 11.47 16.14
CA GLN A 139 0.34 10.14 16.25
C GLN A 139 1.67 10.04 15.50
N LEU A 140 1.79 10.74 14.37
CA LEU A 140 2.98 10.72 13.50
C LEU A 140 3.96 11.88 13.80
N GLY A 141 3.72 12.68 14.84
CA GLY A 141 4.59 13.80 15.24
C GLY A 141 4.63 14.94 14.21
N LEU A 142 3.47 15.26 13.62
CA LEU A 142 3.32 16.28 12.56
C LEU A 142 2.19 17.29 12.86
N SER A 143 1.78 17.44 14.12
CA SER A 143 0.66 18.33 14.52
C SER A 143 0.84 19.77 14.07
N ASP A 144 2.09 20.26 14.03
CA ASP A 144 2.45 21.64 13.63
C ASP A 144 2.58 21.80 12.09
N LYS A 145 2.37 20.76 11.31
CA LYS A 145 2.57 20.74 9.86
C LYS A 145 1.27 20.71 9.05
N ALA A 146 0.11 20.80 9.67
CA ALA A 146 -1.19 20.65 8.99
C ALA A 146 -1.36 21.59 7.77
N ASP A 147 -0.92 22.84 7.90
CA ASP A 147 -1.02 23.87 6.86
C ASP A 147 0.21 23.96 5.94
N ALA A 148 1.27 23.19 6.23
CA ALA A 148 2.47 23.16 5.41
C ALA A 148 2.21 22.48 4.05
N TYR A 149 2.98 22.86 3.04
CA TYR A 149 3.01 22.20 1.73
C TYR A 149 4.15 21.18 1.66
N PRO A 150 4.07 20.15 0.78
CA PRO A 150 5.09 19.13 0.66
C PRO A 150 6.52 19.65 0.52
N TYR A 151 6.75 20.72 -0.24
CA TYR A 151 8.08 21.32 -0.43
C TYR A 151 8.67 21.95 0.84
N GLN A 152 7.87 22.17 1.88
CA GLN A 152 8.31 22.71 3.18
C GLN A 152 8.67 21.61 4.18
N LEU A 153 8.57 20.34 3.78
CA LEU A 153 8.78 19.18 4.62
C LEU A 153 10.08 18.45 4.27
N SER A 154 10.76 17.90 5.28
CA SER A 154 11.84 16.93 5.04
C SER A 154 11.28 15.65 4.37
N GLY A 155 12.16 14.86 3.75
CA GLY A 155 11.75 13.58 3.14
C GLY A 155 11.04 12.64 4.12
N GLY A 156 11.56 12.51 5.36
CA GLY A 156 10.93 11.71 6.40
C GLY A 156 9.55 12.26 6.84
N GLN A 157 9.38 13.58 6.87
CA GLN A 157 8.08 14.21 7.12
C GLN A 157 7.10 13.93 5.96
N GLN A 158 7.55 14.07 4.70
CA GLN A 158 6.73 13.74 3.53
C GLN A 158 6.28 12.29 3.55
N GLN A 159 7.15 11.36 3.91
CA GLN A 159 6.81 9.95 4.02
C GLN A 159 5.78 9.70 5.13
N ARG A 160 5.93 10.33 6.29
CA ARG A 160 4.95 10.23 7.37
C ARG A 160 3.59 10.82 6.97
N VAL A 161 3.54 11.89 6.18
CA VAL A 161 2.29 12.40 5.59
C VAL A 161 1.69 11.40 4.61
N SER A 162 2.50 10.73 3.78
CA SER A 162 2.05 9.67 2.87
C SER A 162 1.43 8.50 3.65
N ILE A 163 2.02 8.11 4.77
CA ILE A 163 1.47 7.10 5.69
C ILE A 163 0.13 7.59 6.29
N ALA A 164 0.07 8.84 6.79
CA ALA A 164 -1.16 9.42 7.33
C ALA A 164 -2.29 9.41 6.29
N ARG A 165 -1.99 9.78 5.04
CA ARG A 165 -2.94 9.75 3.93
C ARG A 165 -3.49 8.36 3.66
N ALA A 166 -2.63 7.34 3.68
CA ALA A 166 -3.06 5.96 3.50
C ALA A 166 -3.92 5.45 4.66
N LEU A 167 -3.56 5.79 5.90
CA LEU A 167 -4.30 5.42 7.12
C LEU A 167 -5.65 6.14 7.25
N ALA A 168 -5.79 7.34 6.67
CA ALA A 168 -7.03 8.13 6.74
C ALA A 168 -8.25 7.42 6.14
N LEU A 169 -8.04 6.49 5.21
CA LEU A 169 -9.06 5.62 4.61
C LEU A 169 -9.39 4.38 5.46
N GLN A 170 -8.74 4.22 6.64
CA GLN A 170 -8.94 3.08 7.55
C GLN A 170 -8.80 1.71 6.87
N PRO A 171 -7.69 1.47 6.16
CA PRO A 171 -7.50 0.20 5.46
C PRO A 171 -7.34 -0.98 6.43
N ARG A 172 -7.67 -2.19 5.97
CA ARG A 172 -7.41 -3.46 6.70
C ARG A 172 -5.97 -3.94 6.48
N ILE A 173 -5.35 -3.56 5.36
CA ILE A 173 -3.97 -3.90 5.00
C ILE A 173 -3.28 -2.63 4.51
N LEU A 174 -2.04 -2.43 4.94
CA LEU A 174 -1.20 -1.34 4.46
C LEU A 174 0.00 -1.92 3.68
N PHE A 175 0.12 -1.51 2.44
CA PHE A 175 1.25 -1.87 1.59
C PHE A 175 2.30 -0.78 1.61
N PHE A 176 3.59 -1.17 1.64
CA PHE A 176 4.73 -0.27 1.55
C PHE A 176 5.63 -0.71 0.39
N ASP A 177 5.81 0.15 -0.60
CA ASP A 177 6.75 -0.05 -1.71
C ASP A 177 8.04 0.71 -1.43
N GLU A 178 9.02 0.06 -0.81
CA GLU A 178 10.33 0.60 -0.46
C GLU A 178 10.26 1.96 0.30
N PRO A 179 9.59 2.03 1.46
CA PRO A 179 9.21 3.30 2.11
C PRO A 179 10.39 4.16 2.58
N THR A 180 11.61 3.64 2.57
CA THR A 180 12.82 4.32 3.06
C THR A 180 13.88 4.56 1.99
N SER A 181 13.73 4.02 0.78
CA SER A 181 14.78 4.03 -0.24
C SER A 181 15.11 5.44 -0.80
N ALA A 182 14.21 6.41 -0.62
CA ALA A 182 14.41 7.81 -1.02
C ALA A 182 14.90 8.71 0.14
N LEU A 183 15.28 8.11 1.28
CA LEU A 183 15.64 8.82 2.51
C LEU A 183 17.11 8.58 2.89
N ASP A 184 17.70 9.56 3.55
CA ASP A 184 18.97 9.37 4.23
C ASP A 184 18.81 8.50 5.51
N PRO A 185 19.92 8.00 6.10
CA PRO A 185 19.85 7.05 7.22
C PRO A 185 19.13 7.58 8.47
N GLU A 186 19.24 8.87 8.77
CA GLU A 186 18.60 9.45 9.96
C GLU A 186 17.08 9.50 9.78
N LEU A 187 16.60 9.95 8.63
CA LEU A 187 15.18 10.00 8.29
C LEU A 187 14.58 8.59 8.10
N THR A 188 15.38 7.64 7.62
CA THR A 188 15.01 6.22 7.56
C THR A 188 14.61 5.70 8.93
N ALA A 189 15.42 5.96 9.97
CA ALA A 189 15.13 5.51 11.33
C ALA A 189 13.79 6.04 11.87
N GLU A 190 13.45 7.29 11.55
CA GLU A 190 12.16 7.89 11.94
C GLU A 190 10.96 7.18 11.29
N VAL A 191 11.05 6.88 9.99
CA VAL A 191 9.98 6.19 9.25
C VAL A 191 9.83 4.74 9.74
N LEU A 192 10.94 4.02 9.95
CA LEU A 192 10.92 2.66 10.47
C LEU A 192 10.31 2.60 11.89
N LYS A 193 10.55 3.61 12.73
CA LYS A 193 9.90 3.73 14.05
C LYS A 193 8.38 3.80 13.92
N VAL A 194 7.87 4.58 12.97
CA VAL A 194 6.43 4.65 12.69
C VAL A 194 5.88 3.29 12.25
N ILE A 195 6.57 2.60 11.35
CA ILE A 195 6.12 1.29 10.86
C ILE A 195 6.11 0.26 12.01
N ARG A 196 7.13 0.26 12.89
CA ARG A 196 7.12 -0.59 14.09
C ARG A 196 5.96 -0.27 15.04
N GLN A 197 5.63 1.01 15.21
CA GLN A 197 4.48 1.40 16.02
C GLN A 197 3.19 0.83 15.42
N LEU A 198 2.97 0.96 14.12
CA LEU A 198 1.81 0.38 13.45
C LEU A 198 1.75 -1.15 13.59
N ALA A 199 2.91 -1.83 13.54
CA ALA A 199 3.00 -3.27 13.80
C ALA A 199 2.56 -3.61 15.22
N SER A 200 3.01 -2.83 16.22
CA SER A 200 2.62 -3.02 17.63
C SER A 200 1.13 -2.78 17.88
N GLU A 201 0.48 -1.98 17.04
CA GLU A 201 -0.97 -1.74 17.03
C GLU A 201 -1.74 -2.79 16.21
N HIS A 202 -1.09 -3.91 15.85
CA HIS A 202 -1.65 -5.01 15.06
C HIS A 202 -2.15 -4.62 13.66
N MET A 203 -1.60 -3.56 13.06
CA MET A 203 -1.88 -3.24 11.65
C MET A 203 -1.30 -4.33 10.75
N THR A 204 -2.14 -4.90 9.89
CA THR A 204 -1.67 -5.86 8.88
C THR A 204 -0.89 -5.13 7.80
N MET A 205 0.33 -5.56 7.52
CA MET A 205 1.22 -4.88 6.58
C MET A 205 1.95 -5.83 5.65
N ILE A 206 2.19 -5.35 4.42
CA ILE A 206 3.10 -5.98 3.47
C ILE A 206 4.14 -4.93 3.07
N ILE A 207 5.41 -5.23 3.32
CA ILE A 207 6.49 -4.27 3.19
C ILE A 207 7.53 -4.81 2.21
N VAL A 208 7.68 -4.15 1.06
CA VAL A 208 8.83 -4.35 0.18
C VAL A 208 9.96 -3.49 0.70
N THR A 209 11.08 -4.09 1.05
CA THR A 209 12.23 -3.37 1.61
C THR A 209 13.56 -4.00 1.24
N HIS A 210 14.60 -3.20 1.25
CA HIS A 210 16.00 -3.62 1.21
C HIS A 210 16.66 -3.62 2.61
N GLU A 211 15.97 -3.12 3.63
CA GLU A 211 16.44 -3.03 5.02
C GLU A 211 16.37 -4.40 5.70
N MET A 212 17.45 -5.17 5.57
CA MET A 212 17.51 -6.55 6.07
C MET A 212 17.36 -6.66 7.59
N GLN A 213 17.84 -5.67 8.36
CA GLN A 213 17.71 -5.65 9.81
C GLN A 213 16.26 -5.45 10.23
N PHE A 214 15.59 -4.50 9.60
CA PHE A 214 14.18 -4.23 9.84
C PHE A 214 13.26 -5.40 9.49
N ALA A 215 13.59 -6.14 8.44
CA ALA A 215 12.78 -7.27 7.99
C ALA A 215 12.88 -8.52 8.88
N ARG A 216 13.81 -8.55 9.87
CA ARG A 216 14.00 -9.65 10.82
C ARG A 216 13.36 -9.40 12.18
N GLU A 217 12.98 -8.19 12.47
CA GLU A 217 12.28 -7.76 13.70
C GLU A 217 10.76 -7.91 13.55
#